data_9e6f97a3b88ba8493e187886006794ee
#
_entry.id   9e6f97a3b88ba8493e187886006794ee
#
_cell.length_a   1.000
_cell.length_b   1.000
_cell.length_c   1.000
_cell.angle_alpha   90.00
_cell.angle_beta   90.00
_cell.angle_gamma   90.00
#
_symmetry.space_group_name_H-M   'P 1'
#
loop_
_entity.id
_entity.type
_entity.pdbx_description
1 polymer ?
#
loop_
_entity_poly.entity_id
_entity_poly.type
_entity_poly.pdbx_seq_one_letter_code
_entity_poly.pdbx_strand_id
1 'polypeptide(L)'
;MSSFASDKQFVGLIRKEQTGTALQEQVSRLFEEARGDVYRYLLTLGLYPPQAQEATQEVFLRLYATLRKGEAIESPRAWIFRVAHNLGLKIRTRQHSEEPFNPDLAEPRSGSRETPESELLDQERMTRFHSAINGLSEQQRRCLLLRMEGLRYPEIAATLGISASAVGEFLRRAMVRLKKVRDE
;
A
#
# COMPACT_ATOMS: atom_id res chain seq x y z
N MET A 1 -43.14 37.69 12.98
CA MET A 1 -42.17 36.91 13.75
C MET A 1 -41.88 35.62 13.00
N SER A 2 -41.01 35.65 12.01
CA SER A 2 -40.57 34.42 11.26
C SER A 2 -39.28 34.71 10.49
N SER A 3 -38.18 35.01 11.21
CA SER A 3 -36.89 35.20 10.54
C SER A 3 -35.71 34.45 11.19
N PHE A 4 -35.92 33.72 12.28
CA PHE A 4 -34.84 33.08 13.03
C PHE A 4 -34.61 31.59 12.69
N ALA A 5 -35.49 30.96 11.91
CA ALA A 5 -35.34 29.56 11.51
C ALA A 5 -34.42 29.36 10.29
N SER A 6 -34.33 30.38 9.43
CA SER A 6 -33.55 30.34 8.18
C SER A 6 -32.05 30.43 8.41
N ASP A 7 -31.59 31.20 9.39
CA ASP A 7 -30.16 31.41 9.67
C ASP A 7 -29.46 30.19 10.23
N LYS A 8 -30.14 29.39 11.07
CA LYS A 8 -29.54 28.18 11.64
C LYS A 8 -29.36 27.08 10.59
N GLN A 9 -30.27 26.99 9.63
CA GLN A 9 -30.13 26.03 8.52
C GLN A 9 -29.01 26.46 7.55
N PHE A 10 -28.89 27.77 7.27
CA PHE A 10 -27.86 28.30 6.38
C PHE A 10 -26.47 28.19 7.00
N VAL A 11 -26.30 28.48 8.29
CA VAL A 11 -25.03 28.27 9.03
C VAL A 11 -24.66 26.79 9.12
N GLY A 12 -25.65 25.92 9.28
CA GLY A 12 -25.44 24.46 9.28
C GLY A 12 -24.99 23.93 7.90
N LEU A 13 -25.50 24.46 6.82
CA LEU A 13 -25.12 24.15 5.44
C LEU A 13 -23.69 24.63 5.12
N ILE A 14 -23.35 25.86 5.45
CA ILE A 14 -22.02 26.45 5.26
C ILE A 14 -20.96 25.66 6.08
N ARG A 15 -21.29 25.30 7.33
CA ARG A 15 -20.39 24.50 8.18
C ARG A 15 -20.18 23.08 7.65
N LYS A 16 -21.21 22.47 7.04
CA LYS A 16 -21.16 21.16 6.41
C LYS A 16 -20.36 21.17 5.10
N GLU A 17 -20.47 22.25 4.32
CA GLU A 17 -19.66 22.45 3.10
C GLU A 17 -18.20 22.71 3.42
N GLN A 18 -17.89 23.55 4.41
CA GLN A 18 -16.51 23.79 4.87
C GLN A 18 -15.86 22.52 5.42
N THR A 19 -16.61 21.69 6.16
CA THR A 19 -16.13 20.39 6.64
C THR A 19 -15.89 19.42 5.48
N GLY A 20 -16.74 19.47 4.44
CA GLY A 20 -16.58 18.67 3.22
C GLY A 20 -15.32 19.04 2.44
N THR A 21 -15.04 20.33 2.27
CA THR A 21 -13.85 20.84 1.58
C THR A 21 -12.56 20.48 2.33
N ALA A 22 -12.53 20.70 3.64
CA ALA A 22 -11.37 20.34 4.47
C ALA A 22 -11.08 18.83 4.44
N LEU A 23 -12.11 17.99 4.44
CA LEU A 23 -11.97 16.54 4.31
C LEU A 23 -11.44 16.14 2.93
N GLN A 24 -11.94 16.77 1.86
CA GLN A 24 -11.45 16.53 0.50
C GLN A 24 -9.97 16.89 0.38
N GLU A 25 -9.56 18.05 0.90
CA GLU A 25 -8.16 18.47 0.91
C GLU A 25 -7.27 17.52 1.72
N GLN A 26 -7.76 17.02 2.85
CA GLN A 26 -7.04 16.02 3.65
C GLN A 26 -6.82 14.72 2.88
N VAL A 27 -7.87 14.18 2.26
CA VAL A 27 -7.79 12.94 1.47
C VAL A 27 -6.94 13.14 0.22
N SER A 28 -7.03 14.30 -0.45
CA SER A 28 -6.20 14.62 -1.61
C SER A 28 -4.71 14.66 -1.27
N ARG A 29 -4.34 15.23 -0.13
CA ARG A 29 -2.94 15.20 0.34
C ARG A 29 -2.46 13.78 0.59
N LEU A 30 -3.24 12.97 1.32
CA LEU A 30 -2.90 11.56 1.56
C LEU A 30 -2.81 10.75 0.27
N PHE A 31 -3.66 11.07 -0.72
CA PHE A 31 -3.60 10.46 -2.05
C PHE A 31 -2.28 10.79 -2.75
N GLU A 32 -1.90 12.08 -2.84
CA GLU A 32 -0.66 12.47 -3.50
C GLU A 32 0.58 11.90 -2.80
N GLU A 33 0.56 11.81 -1.47
CA GLU A 33 1.68 11.28 -0.68
C GLU A 33 1.83 9.76 -0.80
N ALA A 34 0.73 9.00 -0.89
CA ALA A 34 0.78 7.55 -0.73
C ALA A 34 0.33 6.74 -1.96
N ARG A 35 -0.26 7.36 -3.00
CA ARG A 35 -0.77 6.63 -4.18
C ARG A 35 0.27 5.78 -4.89
N GLY A 36 1.49 6.32 -5.03
CA GLY A 36 2.59 5.61 -5.68
C GLY A 36 3.06 4.39 -4.89
N ASP A 37 3.12 4.54 -3.56
CA ASP A 37 3.52 3.46 -2.65
C ASP A 37 2.46 2.36 -2.62
N VAL A 38 1.18 2.72 -2.55
CA VAL A 38 0.05 1.78 -2.60
C VAL A 38 0.03 1.02 -3.92
N TYR A 39 0.19 1.72 -5.04
CA TYR A 39 0.26 1.11 -6.36
C TYR A 39 1.40 0.08 -6.46
N ARG A 40 2.62 0.45 -6.07
CA ARG A 40 3.78 -0.47 -6.04
C ARG A 40 3.53 -1.66 -5.14
N TYR A 41 2.96 -1.43 -3.95
CA TYR A 41 2.62 -2.50 -3.03
C TYR A 41 1.63 -3.50 -3.66
N LEU A 42 0.58 -3.03 -4.33
CA LEU A 42 -0.41 -3.88 -5.02
C LEU A 42 0.22 -4.71 -6.15
N LEU A 43 1.17 -4.14 -6.90
CA LEU A 43 1.94 -4.90 -7.89
C LEU A 43 2.73 -6.04 -7.24
N THR A 44 3.31 -5.81 -6.05
CA THR A 44 4.04 -6.87 -5.33
C THR A 44 3.13 -7.97 -4.78
N LEU A 45 1.82 -7.73 -4.67
CA LEU A 45 0.82 -8.75 -4.36
C LEU A 45 0.43 -9.59 -5.59
N GLY A 46 0.93 -9.24 -6.79
CA GLY A 46 0.67 -9.95 -8.03
C GLY A 46 -0.51 -9.43 -8.83
N LEU A 47 -0.93 -8.18 -8.62
CA LEU A 47 -1.95 -7.53 -9.45
C LEU A 47 -1.31 -7.04 -10.75
N TYR A 48 -2.06 -7.11 -11.86
CA TYR A 48 -1.68 -6.44 -13.10
C TYR A 48 -1.79 -4.91 -12.98
N PRO A 49 -0.98 -4.14 -13.75
CA PRO A 49 -0.96 -2.68 -13.66
C PRO A 49 -2.33 -1.99 -13.70
N PRO A 50 -3.28 -2.34 -14.60
CA PRO A 50 -4.61 -1.72 -14.60
C PRO A 50 -5.39 -1.99 -13.31
N GLN A 51 -5.31 -3.21 -12.78
CA GLN A 51 -5.99 -3.60 -11.54
C GLN A 51 -5.38 -2.92 -10.31
N ALA A 52 -4.05 -2.80 -10.27
CA ALA A 52 -3.36 -2.08 -9.22
C ALA A 52 -3.74 -0.60 -9.21
N GLN A 53 -3.90 0.00 -10.38
CA GLN A 53 -4.36 1.39 -10.51
C GLN A 53 -5.79 1.57 -10.02
N GLU A 54 -6.72 0.72 -10.45
CA GLU A 54 -8.11 0.73 -10.01
C GLU A 54 -8.23 0.48 -8.50
N ALA A 55 -7.52 -0.53 -7.99
CA ALA A 55 -7.49 -0.82 -6.57
C ALA A 55 -6.92 0.34 -5.73
N THR A 56 -5.90 1.04 -6.25
CA THR A 56 -5.38 2.25 -5.60
C THR A 56 -6.46 3.31 -5.46
N GLN A 57 -7.19 3.63 -6.52
CA GLN A 57 -8.30 4.59 -6.47
C GLN A 57 -9.38 4.15 -5.46
N GLU A 58 -9.78 2.88 -5.50
CA GLU A 58 -10.79 2.32 -4.60
C GLU A 58 -10.39 2.44 -3.12
N VAL A 59 -9.10 2.25 -2.77
CA VAL A 59 -8.59 2.44 -1.41
C VAL A 59 -8.86 3.87 -0.90
N PHE A 60 -8.58 4.88 -1.72
CA PHE A 60 -8.77 6.28 -1.30
C PHE A 60 -10.23 6.71 -1.32
N LEU A 61 -11.06 6.16 -2.20
CA LEU A 61 -12.51 6.34 -2.14
C LEU A 61 -13.09 5.78 -0.84
N ARG A 62 -12.63 4.62 -0.40
CA ARG A 62 -13.01 4.05 0.90
C ARG A 62 -12.52 4.89 2.07
N LEU A 63 -11.30 5.42 1.99
CA LEU A 63 -10.78 6.34 2.99
C LEU A 63 -11.70 7.56 3.14
N TYR A 64 -12.02 8.21 2.02
CA TYR A 64 -12.93 9.34 2.00
C TYR A 64 -14.31 8.99 2.60
N ALA A 65 -14.91 7.87 2.18
CA ALA A 65 -16.20 7.41 2.67
C ALA A 65 -16.20 7.13 4.18
N THR A 66 -15.11 6.55 4.70
CA THR A 66 -14.93 6.25 6.13
C THR A 66 -14.82 7.54 6.94
N LEU A 67 -13.96 8.46 6.53
CA LEU A 67 -13.77 9.74 7.20
C LEU A 67 -15.03 10.62 7.14
N ARG A 68 -15.78 10.57 6.02
CA ARG A 68 -17.05 11.30 5.88
C ARG A 68 -18.13 10.81 6.85
N LYS A 69 -18.09 9.54 7.27
CA LYS A 69 -18.98 8.99 8.31
C LYS A 69 -18.58 9.45 9.73
N GLY A 70 -17.46 10.14 9.88
CA GLY A 70 -16.94 10.57 11.18
C GLY A 70 -16.16 9.48 11.91
N GLU A 71 -15.80 8.38 11.23
CA GLU A 71 -14.98 7.34 11.84
C GLU A 71 -13.55 7.86 12.07
N ALA A 72 -13.05 7.74 13.30
CA ALA A 72 -11.70 8.14 13.65
C ALA A 72 -10.69 7.10 13.14
N ILE A 73 -9.66 7.56 12.43
CA ILE A 73 -8.55 6.73 11.94
C ILE A 73 -7.28 7.22 12.61
N GLU A 74 -6.74 6.46 13.57
CA GLU A 74 -5.54 6.83 14.33
C GLU A 74 -4.30 6.90 13.44
N SER A 75 -4.14 5.95 12.53
CA SER A 75 -3.01 5.86 11.58
C SER A 75 -3.54 5.73 10.15
N PRO A 76 -3.73 6.86 9.42
CA PRO A 76 -4.25 6.83 8.06
C PRO A 76 -3.40 5.97 7.12
N ARG A 77 -2.06 6.04 7.23
CA ARG A 77 -1.15 5.25 6.40
C ARG A 77 -1.33 3.74 6.65
N ALA A 78 -1.36 3.31 7.90
CA ALA A 78 -1.58 1.90 8.23
C ALA A 78 -2.97 1.41 7.78
N TRP A 79 -4.00 2.26 7.91
CA TRP A 79 -5.34 1.97 7.43
C TRP A 79 -5.36 1.78 5.90
N ILE A 80 -4.72 2.69 5.15
CA ILE A 80 -4.60 2.64 3.69
C ILE A 80 -3.96 1.30 3.26
N PHE A 81 -2.81 0.93 3.83
CA PHE A 81 -2.11 -0.30 3.48
C PHE A 81 -2.89 -1.56 3.88
N ARG A 82 -3.62 -1.55 4.99
CA ARG A 82 -4.50 -2.65 5.38
C ARG A 82 -5.64 -2.84 4.37
N VAL A 83 -6.27 -1.74 3.94
CA VAL A 83 -7.34 -1.82 2.93
C VAL A 83 -6.78 -2.26 1.59
N ALA A 84 -5.63 -1.73 1.17
CA ALA A 84 -4.94 -2.13 -0.06
C ALA A 84 -4.59 -3.62 -0.05
N HIS A 85 -4.05 -4.13 1.07
CA HIS A 85 -3.71 -5.54 1.24
C HIS A 85 -4.94 -6.45 1.05
N ASN A 86 -6.02 -6.16 1.78
CA ASN A 86 -7.23 -6.96 1.72
C ASN A 86 -7.89 -6.93 0.34
N LEU A 87 -7.92 -5.74 -0.29
CA LEU A 87 -8.45 -5.58 -1.64
C LEU A 87 -7.60 -6.31 -2.67
N GLY A 88 -6.28 -6.17 -2.58
CA GLY A 88 -5.33 -6.86 -3.45
C GLY A 88 -5.45 -8.38 -3.38
N LEU A 89 -5.53 -8.95 -2.17
CA LEU A 89 -5.75 -10.39 -1.99
C LEU A 89 -7.07 -10.85 -2.62
N LYS A 90 -8.15 -10.07 -2.43
CA LYS A 90 -9.46 -10.39 -3.01
C LYS A 90 -9.43 -10.41 -4.54
N ILE A 91 -8.77 -9.42 -5.16
CA ILE A 91 -8.61 -9.35 -6.62
C ILE A 91 -7.78 -10.52 -7.10
N ARG A 92 -6.63 -10.80 -6.48
CA ARG A 92 -5.77 -11.93 -6.82
C ARG A 92 -6.49 -13.28 -6.74
N THR A 93 -7.30 -13.51 -5.70
CA THR A 93 -8.08 -14.74 -5.57
C THR A 93 -9.07 -14.91 -6.72
N ARG A 94 -9.71 -13.83 -7.18
CA ARG A 94 -10.61 -13.87 -8.33
C ARG A 94 -9.87 -14.19 -9.62
N GLN A 95 -8.70 -13.58 -9.85
CA GLN A 95 -7.85 -13.88 -11.01
C GLN A 95 -7.55 -15.38 -11.10
N HIS A 96 -7.11 -16.00 -10.00
CA HIS A 96 -6.82 -17.44 -9.98
C HIS A 96 -8.05 -18.34 -10.16
N SER A 97 -9.26 -17.81 -9.94
CA SER A 97 -10.50 -18.55 -10.19
C SER A 97 -10.97 -18.43 -11.64
N GLU A 98 -10.55 -17.39 -12.35
CA GLU A 98 -11.00 -17.06 -13.71
C GLU A 98 -9.98 -17.46 -14.80
N GLU A 99 -8.69 -17.64 -14.45
CA GLU A 99 -7.63 -18.06 -15.38
C GLU A 99 -7.27 -19.54 -15.18
N PRO A 100 -7.26 -20.38 -16.27
CA PRO A 100 -6.54 -21.64 -16.24
C PRO A 100 -5.05 -21.36 -16.02
N PHE A 101 -4.46 -22.07 -15.06
CA PHE A 101 -3.08 -21.96 -14.61
C PHE A 101 -2.09 -21.76 -15.77
N ASN A 102 -1.53 -20.55 -15.89
CA ASN A 102 -0.38 -20.26 -16.77
C ASN A 102 0.80 -19.79 -15.89
N PRO A 103 1.85 -20.63 -15.70
CA PRO A 103 2.96 -20.32 -14.80
C PRO A 103 3.91 -19.24 -15.30
N ASP A 104 3.80 -18.76 -16.53
CA ASP A 104 4.81 -17.91 -17.18
C ASP A 104 4.66 -16.40 -16.99
N LEU A 105 3.70 -15.92 -16.16
CA LEU A 105 3.41 -14.48 -16.04
C LEU A 105 3.91 -13.81 -14.75
N ALA A 106 4.84 -14.43 -14.03
CA ALA A 106 5.35 -13.92 -12.75
C ALA A 106 6.73 -13.24 -12.88
N GLU A 107 6.96 -12.38 -13.86
CA GLU A 107 8.14 -11.51 -13.87
C GLU A 107 7.77 -10.05 -13.58
N PRO A 108 8.28 -9.45 -12.49
CA PRO A 108 8.23 -8.01 -12.30
C PRO A 108 9.25 -7.35 -13.25
N ARG A 109 8.77 -6.68 -14.28
CA ARG A 109 9.61 -5.86 -15.16
C ARG A 109 10.00 -4.58 -14.44
N SER A 110 11.24 -4.54 -13.93
CA SER A 110 11.91 -3.30 -13.56
C SER A 110 12.50 -2.66 -14.81
N GLY A 111 11.96 -1.52 -15.20
CA GLY A 111 12.61 -0.67 -16.18
C GLY A 111 13.41 0.43 -15.48
N SER A 112 14.71 0.48 -15.67
CA SER A 112 15.52 1.67 -15.45
C SER A 112 16.62 1.71 -16.50
N ARG A 113 16.75 2.86 -17.17
CA ARG A 113 17.85 3.19 -18.07
C ARG A 113 18.84 4.05 -17.28
N GLU A 114 20.13 3.79 -17.44
CA GLU A 114 21.22 4.79 -17.52
C GLU A 114 22.62 4.14 -17.54
N THR A 115 23.51 4.65 -18.39
CA THR A 115 24.97 4.63 -18.70
C THR A 115 25.93 3.46 -18.33
N PRO A 116 26.98 3.14 -19.23
CA PRO A 116 27.49 1.77 -19.40
C PRO A 116 28.53 1.20 -18.40
N GLU A 117 29.32 1.94 -17.65
CA GLU A 117 30.40 1.35 -16.83
C GLU A 117 30.16 1.34 -15.32
N SER A 118 29.51 2.35 -14.75
CA SER A 118 28.99 2.29 -13.39
C SER A 118 27.74 1.38 -13.29
N GLU A 119 27.09 1.18 -14.42
CA GLU A 119 25.88 0.36 -14.60
C GLU A 119 26.12 -1.13 -14.39
N LEU A 120 27.24 -1.68 -14.84
CA LEU A 120 27.49 -3.11 -14.69
C LEU A 120 27.59 -3.52 -13.21
N LEU A 121 28.29 -2.74 -12.39
CA LEU A 121 28.38 -2.98 -10.94
C LEU A 121 27.06 -2.73 -10.23
N ASP A 122 26.34 -1.71 -10.64
CA ASP A 122 25.02 -1.40 -10.06
C ASP A 122 23.94 -2.35 -10.58
N GLN A 123 24.02 -2.83 -11.82
CA GLN A 123 23.18 -3.88 -12.35
C GLN A 123 23.42 -5.23 -11.65
N GLU A 124 24.68 -5.61 -11.41
CA GLU A 124 24.99 -6.81 -10.65
C GLU A 124 24.49 -6.73 -9.21
N ARG A 125 24.70 -5.60 -8.54
CA ARG A 125 24.17 -5.34 -7.19
C ARG A 125 22.64 -5.37 -7.18
N MET A 126 22.01 -4.74 -8.15
CA MET A 126 20.56 -4.73 -8.29
C MET A 126 20.02 -6.13 -8.57
N THR A 127 20.66 -6.89 -9.45
CA THR A 127 20.29 -8.28 -9.75
C THR A 127 20.41 -9.17 -8.52
N ARG A 128 21.51 -9.04 -7.75
CA ARG A 128 21.69 -9.77 -6.48
C ARG A 128 20.63 -9.36 -5.46
N PHE A 129 20.33 -8.07 -5.36
CA PHE A 129 19.30 -7.55 -4.46
C PHE A 129 17.91 -8.08 -4.82
N HIS A 130 17.55 -8.06 -6.11
CA HIS A 130 16.28 -8.64 -6.60
C HIS A 130 16.22 -10.15 -6.34
N SER A 131 17.31 -10.88 -6.59
CA SER A 131 17.41 -12.29 -6.28
C SER A 131 17.22 -12.58 -4.78
N ALA A 132 17.80 -11.74 -3.92
CA ALA A 132 17.66 -11.87 -2.47
C ALA A 132 16.20 -11.64 -2.01
N ILE A 133 15.54 -10.62 -2.56
CA ILE A 133 14.13 -10.35 -2.27
C ILE A 133 13.24 -11.47 -2.79
N ASN A 134 13.49 -11.97 -4.00
CA ASN A 134 12.76 -13.11 -4.57
C ASN A 134 12.95 -14.40 -3.76
N GLY A 135 14.09 -14.54 -3.11
CA GLY A 135 14.36 -15.66 -2.21
C GLY A 135 13.67 -15.54 -0.85
N LEU A 136 13.07 -14.41 -0.48
CA LEU A 136 12.30 -14.28 0.74
C LEU A 136 10.98 -15.05 0.62
N SER A 137 10.51 -15.65 1.72
CA SER A 137 9.13 -16.15 1.76
C SER A 137 8.13 -15.02 1.56
N GLU A 138 6.93 -15.35 1.09
CA GLU A 138 5.87 -14.36 0.85
C GLU A 138 5.59 -13.52 2.11
N GLN A 139 5.55 -14.14 3.29
CA GLN A 139 5.34 -13.44 4.56
C GLN A 139 6.50 -12.51 4.92
N GLN A 140 7.75 -12.96 4.72
CA GLN A 140 8.93 -12.13 4.94
C GLN A 140 8.93 -10.90 4.03
N ARG A 141 8.61 -11.09 2.75
CA ARG A 141 8.53 -10.02 1.76
C ARG A 141 7.43 -9.02 2.11
N ARG A 142 6.23 -9.49 2.46
CA ARG A 142 5.11 -8.61 2.87
C ARG A 142 5.46 -7.80 4.13
N CYS A 143 6.02 -8.44 5.17
CA CYS A 143 6.47 -7.74 6.36
C CYS A 143 7.53 -6.67 6.04
N LEU A 144 8.50 -6.99 5.19
CA LEU A 144 9.56 -6.06 4.79
C LEU A 144 8.99 -4.85 4.05
N LEU A 145 8.13 -5.07 3.04
CA LEU A 145 7.52 -3.99 2.27
C LEU A 145 6.68 -3.06 3.15
N LEU A 146 5.81 -3.62 3.99
CA LEU A 146 5.00 -2.80 4.91
C LEU A 146 5.87 -2.03 5.92
N ARG A 147 7.01 -2.61 6.35
CA ARG A 147 7.96 -1.91 7.21
C ARG A 147 8.67 -0.77 6.49
N MET A 148 9.03 -0.94 5.22
CA MET A 148 9.61 0.11 4.37
C MET A 148 8.62 1.27 4.16
N GLU A 149 7.32 0.96 4.13
CA GLU A 149 6.25 1.97 4.10
C GLU A 149 6.01 2.65 5.46
N GLY A 150 6.86 2.40 6.44
CA GLY A 150 6.84 3.07 7.74
C GLY A 150 5.87 2.47 8.76
N LEU A 151 5.18 1.38 8.46
CA LEU A 151 4.25 0.74 9.40
C LEU A 151 5.01 0.17 10.60
N ARG A 152 4.41 0.31 11.78
CA ARG A 152 4.90 -0.29 13.03
C ARG A 152 4.52 -1.77 13.10
N TYR A 153 5.21 -2.55 13.90
CA TYR A 153 4.99 -3.99 14.05
C TYR A 153 3.51 -4.36 14.35
N PRO A 154 2.82 -3.67 15.28
CA PRO A 154 1.40 -3.94 15.51
C PRO A 154 0.50 -3.64 14.28
N GLU A 155 0.84 -2.61 13.49
CA GLU A 155 0.10 -2.24 12.29
C GLU A 155 0.31 -3.27 11.16
N ILE A 156 1.53 -3.77 11.00
CA ILE A 156 1.86 -4.88 10.09
C ILE A 156 1.13 -6.15 10.51
N ALA A 157 1.17 -6.47 11.81
CA ALA A 157 0.48 -7.62 12.39
C ALA A 157 -1.02 -7.58 12.11
N ALA A 158 -1.66 -6.42 12.34
CA ALA A 158 -3.08 -6.20 12.05
C ALA A 158 -3.41 -6.29 10.55
N THR A 159 -2.49 -5.84 9.69
CA THR A 159 -2.64 -5.90 8.22
C THR A 159 -2.55 -7.34 7.71
N LEU A 160 -1.59 -8.12 8.21
CA LEU A 160 -1.31 -9.48 7.72
C LEU A 160 -2.06 -10.58 8.48
N GLY A 161 -2.80 -10.25 9.54
CA GLY A 161 -3.51 -11.23 10.38
C GLY A 161 -2.58 -12.16 11.15
N ILE A 162 -1.41 -11.67 11.61
CA ILE A 162 -0.40 -12.43 12.36
C ILE A 162 -0.04 -11.71 13.67
N SER A 163 0.76 -12.34 14.53
CA SER A 163 1.22 -11.69 15.77
C SER A 163 2.37 -10.69 15.51
N ALA A 164 2.51 -9.67 16.36
CA ALA A 164 3.63 -8.74 16.31
C ALA A 164 5.00 -9.44 16.49
N SER A 165 5.03 -10.50 17.29
CA SER A 165 6.23 -11.34 17.46
C SER A 165 6.60 -12.06 16.15
N ALA A 166 5.62 -12.58 15.42
CA ALA A 166 5.86 -13.20 14.10
C ALA A 166 6.38 -12.17 13.09
N VAL A 167 5.85 -10.93 13.10
CA VAL A 167 6.40 -9.83 12.26
C VAL A 167 7.87 -9.60 12.57
N GLY A 168 8.23 -9.50 13.87
CA GLY A 168 9.63 -9.34 14.27
C GLY A 168 10.54 -10.45 13.78
N GLU A 169 10.08 -11.69 13.88
CA GLU A 169 10.85 -12.85 13.42
C GLU A 169 10.98 -12.89 11.89
N PHE A 170 9.92 -12.60 11.14
CA PHE A 170 9.99 -12.51 9.67
C PHE A 170 10.93 -11.40 9.20
N LEU A 171 10.89 -10.23 9.82
CA LEU A 171 11.79 -9.14 9.50
C LEU A 171 13.25 -9.49 9.84
N ARG A 172 13.50 -10.12 11.01
CA ARG A 172 14.85 -10.56 11.39
C ARG A 172 15.43 -11.53 10.35
N ARG A 173 14.66 -12.54 9.92
CA ARG A 173 15.08 -13.52 8.90
C ARG A 173 15.32 -12.86 7.55
N ALA A 174 14.43 -11.93 7.14
CA ALA A 174 14.60 -11.17 5.91
C ALA A 174 15.90 -10.36 5.93
N MET A 175 16.18 -9.65 7.03
CA MET A 175 17.40 -8.84 7.16
C MET A 175 18.68 -9.67 7.18
N VAL A 176 18.68 -10.85 7.82
CA VAL A 176 19.82 -11.76 7.79
C VAL A 176 20.12 -12.21 6.36
N ARG A 177 19.09 -12.54 5.58
CA ARG A 177 19.25 -12.96 4.20
C ARG A 177 19.76 -11.83 3.29
N LEU A 178 19.23 -10.64 3.44
CA LEU A 178 19.65 -9.46 2.66
C LEU A 178 21.08 -9.02 2.99
N LYS A 179 21.50 -9.15 4.25
CA LYS A 179 22.89 -8.86 4.66
C LYS A 179 23.89 -9.79 3.96
N LYS A 180 23.62 -11.10 3.86
CA LYS A 180 24.50 -12.04 3.18
C LYS A 180 24.81 -11.61 1.75
N VAL A 181 23.79 -11.15 1.02
CA VAL A 181 23.95 -10.72 -0.37
C VAL A 181 24.71 -9.40 -0.50
N ARG A 182 24.66 -8.53 0.51
CA ARG A 182 25.44 -7.31 0.52
C ARG A 182 26.94 -7.57 0.78
N ASP A 183 27.24 -8.56 1.59
CA ASP A 183 28.61 -8.86 2.07
C ASP A 183 29.35 -9.83 1.13
N GLU A 184 28.67 -10.38 0.11
CA GLU A 184 29.19 -11.17 -1.03
C GLU A 184 29.42 -10.29 -2.27
#